data_e79b9cbacf04cf3f552ee444453a36f0
#
_entry.id   e79b9cbacf04cf3f552ee444453a36f0
#
_cell.length_a   1.000
_cell.length_b   1.000
_cell.length_c   1.000
_cell.angle_alpha   90.00
_cell.angle_beta   90.00
_cell.angle_gamma   90.00
#
_symmetry.space_group_name_H-M   'P 1'
#
loop_
_entity.id
_entity.type
_entity.pdbx_description
1 polymer ?
#
loop_
_entity_poly.entity_id
_entity_poly.type
_entity_poly.pdbx_seq_one_letter_code
_entity_poly.pdbx_strand_id
1 'polypeptide(L)'
;RVGIAILDHAPRGDAGANKVEGVNASVVDLADFELPFFAEPMPPSMEAPKQPEAVRFAQVLGAADAVVFVTPEYNQSIPGVLKNAIDYLPPAAMEGKRIGLVGYSWRSAASALAHLRTVLTMFGTTVEPQLGLNLGTDFRDGALVPTPEIEEGLRAVVEALKA
;
A
#
# COMPACT_ATOMS: atom_id res chain seq x y z
N ARG A 1 -19.13 -4.91 6.14
CA ARG A 1 -17.72 -5.28 5.97
C ARG A 1 -16.97 -4.13 5.35
N VAL A 2 -15.77 -3.84 5.86
CA VAL A 2 -14.87 -2.82 5.30
C VAL A 2 -14.09 -3.46 4.16
N GLY A 3 -14.13 -2.85 2.98
CA GLY A 3 -13.34 -3.25 1.82
C GLY A 3 -11.93 -2.68 1.90
N ILE A 4 -10.91 -3.53 1.98
CA ILE A 4 -9.50 -3.12 2.06
C ILE A 4 -8.78 -3.57 0.79
N ALA A 5 -8.17 -2.62 0.07
CA ALA A 5 -7.22 -2.94 -0.99
C ALA A 5 -5.81 -3.06 -0.40
N ILE A 6 -5.16 -4.20 -0.61
CA ILE A 6 -3.77 -4.42 -0.23
C ILE A 6 -2.92 -4.20 -1.48
N LEU A 7 -2.29 -3.04 -1.58
CA LEU A 7 -1.40 -2.70 -2.68
C LEU A 7 -0.02 -3.27 -2.40
N ASP A 8 0.39 -4.27 -3.16
CA ASP A 8 1.69 -4.95 -3.03
C ASP A 8 2.48 -4.84 -4.34
N HIS A 9 3.77 -4.69 -4.21
CA HIS A 9 4.73 -4.73 -5.32
C HIS A 9 5.22 -6.16 -5.60
N ALA A 10 5.13 -7.05 -4.63
CA ALA A 10 5.53 -8.45 -4.75
C ALA A 10 4.50 -9.31 -4.00
N PRO A 11 3.40 -9.72 -4.66
CA PRO A 11 2.26 -10.31 -3.99
C PRO A 11 2.66 -11.58 -3.22
N ARG A 12 2.33 -11.57 -1.94
CA ARG A 12 2.52 -12.69 -1.00
C ARG A 12 1.19 -13.13 -0.37
N GLY A 13 0.08 -12.69 -0.98
CA GLY A 13 -1.25 -12.91 -0.45
C GLY A 13 -1.75 -11.78 0.44
N ASP A 14 -2.95 -11.93 0.98
CA ASP A 14 -3.65 -10.92 1.78
C ASP A 14 -3.10 -10.74 3.21
N ALA A 15 -1.96 -11.35 3.52
CA ALA A 15 -1.31 -11.36 4.85
C ALA A 15 -2.28 -11.76 5.99
N GLY A 16 -3.32 -12.53 5.67
CA GLY A 16 -4.34 -12.94 6.62
C GLY A 16 -5.38 -11.86 6.95
N ALA A 17 -5.43 -10.76 6.21
CA ALA A 17 -6.40 -9.68 6.43
C ALA A 17 -7.85 -10.17 6.40
N ASN A 18 -8.17 -11.14 5.54
CA ASN A 18 -9.50 -11.76 5.48
C ASN A 18 -9.86 -12.61 6.70
N LYS A 19 -8.91 -12.91 7.60
CA LYS A 19 -9.18 -13.55 8.90
C LYS A 19 -9.70 -12.56 9.94
N VAL A 20 -9.61 -11.26 9.68
CA VAL A 20 -10.12 -10.22 10.58
C VAL A 20 -11.62 -10.08 10.34
N GLU A 21 -12.40 -10.21 11.40
CA GLU A 21 -13.86 -10.12 11.31
C GLU A 21 -14.31 -8.75 10.77
N GLY A 22 -15.26 -8.77 9.84
CA GLY A 22 -15.79 -7.55 9.23
C GLY A 22 -14.95 -6.97 8.10
N VAL A 23 -13.82 -7.59 7.76
CA VAL A 23 -12.95 -7.20 6.63
C VAL A 23 -13.25 -8.03 5.38
N ASN A 24 -13.07 -7.42 4.24
CA ASN A 24 -13.02 -8.04 2.92
C ASN A 24 -11.81 -7.46 2.17
N ALA A 25 -10.68 -8.14 2.26
CA ALA A 25 -9.43 -7.68 1.67
C ALA A 25 -9.21 -8.30 0.29
N SER A 26 -8.70 -7.50 -0.63
CA SER A 26 -8.24 -7.93 -1.95
C SER A 26 -6.82 -7.45 -2.19
N VAL A 27 -6.01 -8.29 -2.81
CA VAL A 27 -4.66 -7.92 -3.23
C VAL A 27 -4.73 -7.20 -4.57
N VAL A 28 -4.02 -6.08 -4.66
CA VAL A 28 -3.84 -5.27 -5.86
C VAL A 28 -2.35 -5.30 -6.19
N ASP A 29 -1.96 -6.12 -7.16
CA ASP A 29 -0.56 -6.20 -7.59
C ASP A 29 -0.27 -5.09 -8.60
N LEU A 30 0.77 -4.29 -8.35
CA LEU A 30 1.21 -3.27 -9.31
C LEU A 30 1.66 -3.87 -10.65
N ALA A 31 2.11 -5.11 -10.67
CA ALA A 31 2.48 -5.81 -11.90
C ALA A 31 1.28 -6.06 -12.84
N ASP A 32 0.06 -6.05 -12.32
CA ASP A 32 -1.16 -6.20 -13.11
C ASP A 32 -1.53 -4.92 -13.89
N PHE A 33 -0.81 -3.80 -13.64
CA PHE A 33 -1.04 -2.51 -14.26
C PHE A 33 0.19 -2.08 -15.04
N GLU A 34 0.11 -2.10 -16.36
CA GLU A 34 1.20 -1.66 -17.23
C GLU A 34 1.30 -0.12 -17.25
N LEU A 35 1.65 0.47 -16.10
CA LEU A 35 1.77 1.91 -15.95
C LEU A 35 3.10 2.39 -16.59
N PRO A 36 3.06 3.21 -17.66
CA PRO A 36 4.28 3.83 -18.17
C PRO A 36 4.84 4.82 -17.13
N PHE A 37 6.05 5.31 -17.33
CA PHE A 37 6.51 6.44 -16.52
C PHE A 37 5.57 7.63 -16.71
N PHE A 38 5.22 8.28 -15.60
CA PHE A 38 4.31 9.41 -15.60
C PHE A 38 4.83 10.52 -16.55
N ALA A 39 4.03 10.85 -17.54
CA ALA A 39 4.33 11.86 -18.55
C ALA A 39 3.07 12.63 -18.98
N GLU A 40 2.03 12.64 -18.15
CA GLU A 40 0.84 13.42 -18.40
C GLU A 40 1.17 14.93 -18.31
N PRO A 41 0.57 15.78 -19.17
CA PRO A 41 0.87 17.21 -19.19
C PRO A 41 0.43 17.93 -17.91
N MET A 42 -0.55 17.39 -17.20
CA MET A 42 -1.09 17.96 -15.97
C MET A 42 -1.07 16.92 -14.85
N PRO A 43 -0.88 17.34 -13.60
CA PRO A 43 -0.98 16.42 -12.48
C PRO A 43 -2.42 15.94 -12.28
N PRO A 44 -2.66 14.73 -11.75
CA PRO A 44 -3.99 14.17 -11.55
C PRO A 44 -4.91 14.98 -10.63
N SER A 45 -4.36 15.91 -9.86
CA SER A 45 -5.13 16.88 -9.07
C SER A 45 -5.81 17.96 -9.91
N MET A 46 -5.36 18.18 -11.15
CA MET A 46 -5.89 19.18 -12.07
C MET A 46 -6.64 18.54 -13.26
N GLU A 47 -6.16 17.42 -13.76
CA GLU A 47 -6.77 16.68 -14.85
C GLU A 47 -6.64 15.18 -14.60
N ALA A 48 -7.73 14.44 -14.70
CA ALA A 48 -7.70 12.98 -14.52
C ALA A 48 -6.73 12.34 -15.55
N PRO A 49 -5.97 11.31 -15.16
CA PRO A 49 -5.05 10.64 -16.06
C PRO A 49 -5.78 10.02 -17.25
N LYS A 50 -5.13 10.02 -18.41
CA LYS A 50 -5.69 9.53 -19.69
C LYS A 50 -5.23 8.10 -19.99
N GLN A 51 -4.18 7.64 -19.36
CA GLN A 51 -3.69 6.27 -19.51
C GLN A 51 -4.73 5.26 -19.00
N PRO A 52 -5.20 4.30 -19.83
CA PRO A 52 -6.26 3.37 -19.43
C PRO A 52 -5.94 2.59 -18.15
N GLU A 53 -4.68 2.13 -18.01
CA GLU A 53 -4.24 1.41 -16.83
C GLU A 53 -4.20 2.28 -15.57
N ALA A 54 -3.87 3.56 -15.70
CA ALA A 54 -3.93 4.51 -14.59
C ALA A 54 -5.38 4.78 -14.15
N VAL A 55 -6.30 4.90 -15.10
CA VAL A 55 -7.74 5.02 -14.82
C VAL A 55 -8.23 3.78 -14.08
N ARG A 56 -7.89 2.57 -14.56
CA ARG A 56 -8.26 1.30 -13.92
C ARG A 56 -7.67 1.19 -12.51
N PHE A 57 -6.40 1.55 -12.33
CA PHE A 57 -5.73 1.55 -11.03
C PHE A 57 -6.43 2.49 -10.04
N ALA A 58 -6.71 3.73 -10.45
CA ALA A 58 -7.43 4.71 -9.63
C ALA A 58 -8.83 4.23 -9.25
N GLN A 59 -9.56 3.57 -10.17
CA GLN A 59 -10.89 3.00 -9.90
C GLN A 59 -10.83 1.86 -8.86
N VAL A 60 -9.85 0.97 -8.98
CA VAL A 60 -9.66 -0.15 -8.04
C VAL A 60 -9.39 0.38 -6.62
N LEU A 61 -8.47 1.34 -6.47
CA LEU A 61 -8.19 1.94 -5.16
C LEU A 61 -9.35 2.79 -4.67
N GLY A 62 -10.01 3.53 -5.58
CA GLY A 62 -11.17 4.36 -5.25
C GLY A 62 -12.36 3.57 -4.71
N ALA A 63 -12.54 2.32 -5.14
CA ALA A 63 -13.63 1.44 -4.70
C ALA A 63 -13.42 0.85 -3.30
N ALA A 64 -12.20 0.86 -2.76
CA ALA A 64 -11.89 0.37 -1.43
C ALA A 64 -12.23 1.42 -0.36
N ASP A 65 -12.65 0.98 0.83
CA ASP A 65 -12.89 1.86 1.98
C ASP A 65 -11.56 2.28 2.64
N ALA A 66 -10.56 1.40 2.60
CA ALA A 66 -9.23 1.63 3.15
C ALA A 66 -8.16 0.95 2.28
N VAL A 67 -6.90 1.34 2.44
CA VAL A 67 -5.78 0.77 1.67
C VAL A 67 -4.63 0.40 2.60
N VAL A 68 -4.05 -0.77 2.41
CA VAL A 68 -2.76 -1.14 2.99
C VAL A 68 -1.70 -1.11 1.88
N PHE A 69 -0.67 -0.31 2.07
CA PHE A 69 0.50 -0.34 1.21
C PHE A 69 1.53 -1.31 1.80
N VAL A 70 1.92 -2.29 1.00
CA VAL A 70 3.01 -3.23 1.33
C VAL A 70 4.18 -2.91 0.41
N THR A 71 5.35 -2.59 0.96
CA THR A 71 6.49 -2.12 0.16
C THR A 71 7.84 -2.61 0.68
N PRO A 72 8.76 -3.01 -0.20
CA PRO A 72 10.17 -3.10 0.17
C PRO A 72 10.79 -1.71 0.35
N GLU A 73 11.96 -1.69 0.97
CA GLU A 73 12.82 -0.50 0.99
C GLU A 73 13.93 -0.66 -0.05
N TYR A 74 13.98 0.23 -1.03
CA TYR A 74 15.04 0.30 -2.03
C TYR A 74 15.81 1.61 -1.87
N ASN A 75 17.13 1.52 -1.63
CA ASN A 75 17.99 2.69 -1.46
C ASN A 75 17.41 3.72 -0.46
N GLN A 76 16.96 3.24 0.69
CA GLN A 76 16.36 4.04 1.77
C GLN A 76 15.07 4.78 1.39
N SER A 77 14.33 4.28 0.40
CA SER A 77 13.06 4.85 -0.02
C SER A 77 12.12 3.76 -0.55
N ILE A 78 10.95 4.17 -1.03
CA ILE A 78 10.01 3.30 -1.74
C ILE A 78 10.51 2.99 -3.14
N PRO A 79 10.11 1.85 -3.73
CA PRO A 79 10.41 1.54 -5.13
C PRO A 79 9.88 2.61 -6.09
N GLY A 80 10.63 2.90 -7.16
CA GLY A 80 10.23 3.85 -8.19
C GLY A 80 8.88 3.50 -8.84
N VAL A 81 8.57 2.22 -9.01
CA VAL A 81 7.29 1.77 -9.56
C VAL A 81 6.11 2.12 -8.65
N LEU A 82 6.28 2.04 -7.31
CA LEU A 82 5.25 2.46 -6.37
C LEU A 82 5.04 3.98 -6.41
N LYS A 83 6.13 4.75 -6.44
CA LYS A 83 6.04 6.21 -6.56
C LYS A 83 5.36 6.61 -7.86
N ASN A 84 5.73 5.97 -8.98
CA ASN A 84 5.10 6.18 -10.28
C ASN A 84 3.59 5.89 -10.26
N ALA A 85 3.18 4.80 -9.63
CA ALA A 85 1.76 4.46 -9.49
C ALA A 85 0.99 5.52 -8.66
N ILE A 86 1.59 5.99 -7.57
CA ILE A 86 0.99 7.06 -6.74
C ILE A 86 0.88 8.37 -7.53
N ASP A 87 1.84 8.68 -8.40
CA ASP A 87 1.81 9.89 -9.22
C ASP A 87 0.65 9.92 -10.22
N TYR A 88 0.06 8.78 -10.54
CA TYR A 88 -1.14 8.67 -11.37
C TYR A 88 -2.46 8.81 -10.59
N LEU A 89 -2.44 8.83 -9.24
CA LEU A 89 -3.67 8.84 -8.45
C LEU A 89 -4.28 10.25 -8.37
N PRO A 90 -5.53 10.43 -8.82
CA PRO A 90 -6.27 11.65 -8.51
C PRO A 90 -6.62 11.69 -7.01
N PRO A 91 -6.66 12.89 -6.39
CA PRO A 91 -6.98 13.02 -4.97
C PRO A 91 -8.25 12.26 -4.56
N ALA A 92 -9.29 12.31 -5.38
CA ALA A 92 -10.57 11.64 -5.12
C ALA A 92 -10.45 10.11 -4.96
N ALA A 93 -9.41 9.47 -5.50
CA ALA A 93 -9.20 8.03 -5.32
C ALA A 93 -8.74 7.67 -3.90
N MET A 94 -8.18 8.63 -3.17
CA MET A 94 -7.55 8.41 -1.87
C MET A 94 -8.14 9.26 -0.74
N GLU A 95 -8.84 10.35 -1.08
CA GLU A 95 -9.36 11.32 -0.12
C GLU A 95 -10.21 10.66 0.99
N GLY A 96 -9.89 11.01 2.24
CA GLY A 96 -10.62 10.53 3.41
C GLY A 96 -10.37 9.06 3.78
N LYS A 97 -9.57 8.31 3.00
CA LYS A 97 -9.29 6.90 3.31
C LYS A 97 -8.33 6.75 4.48
N ARG A 98 -8.51 5.65 5.21
CA ARG A 98 -7.53 5.17 6.18
C ARG A 98 -6.47 4.34 5.48
N ILE A 99 -5.22 4.60 5.80
CA ILE A 99 -4.08 3.95 5.17
C ILE A 99 -3.24 3.24 6.21
N GLY A 100 -3.03 1.95 6.01
CA GLY A 100 -2.05 1.16 6.74
C GLY A 100 -0.77 1.01 5.93
N LEU A 101 0.38 0.94 6.60
CA LEU A 101 1.66 0.75 5.95
C LEU A 101 2.35 -0.50 6.49
N VAL A 102 2.79 -1.37 5.59
CA VAL A 102 3.66 -2.52 5.91
C VAL A 102 4.90 -2.42 5.05
N GLY A 103 6.06 -2.34 5.68
CA GLY A 103 7.34 -2.29 4.96
C GLY A 103 8.24 -3.45 5.33
N TYR A 104 9.12 -3.87 4.41
CA TYR A 104 10.09 -4.91 4.69
C TYR A 104 11.47 -4.57 4.10
N SER A 105 12.51 -4.75 4.91
CA SER A 105 13.92 -4.60 4.52
C SER A 105 14.83 -5.20 5.60
N TRP A 106 16.14 -5.17 5.38
CA TRP A 106 17.13 -5.49 6.42
C TRP A 106 17.11 -4.53 7.63
N ARG A 107 16.44 -3.39 7.51
CA ARG A 107 16.31 -2.34 8.54
C ARG A 107 14.85 -2.05 8.86
N SER A 108 13.96 -3.02 8.65
CA SER A 108 12.51 -2.92 8.91
C SER A 108 11.84 -1.76 8.16
N ALA A 109 12.38 -1.40 6.99
CA ALA A 109 11.84 -0.41 6.07
C ALA A 109 11.55 0.99 6.67
N ALA A 110 12.26 1.38 7.72
CA ALA A 110 11.97 2.62 8.45
C ALA A 110 11.98 3.86 7.54
N SER A 111 12.95 3.96 6.63
CA SER A 111 13.06 5.10 5.71
C SER A 111 11.97 5.08 4.65
N ALA A 112 11.69 3.92 4.05
CA ALA A 112 10.62 3.79 3.06
C ALA A 112 9.25 4.13 3.66
N LEU A 113 8.94 3.66 4.85
CA LEU A 113 7.69 3.95 5.55
C LEU A 113 7.55 5.44 5.87
N ALA A 114 8.62 6.10 6.31
CA ALA A 114 8.62 7.54 6.58
C ALA A 114 8.37 8.36 5.29
N HIS A 115 9.05 7.99 4.18
CA HIS A 115 8.85 8.65 2.89
C HIS A 115 7.45 8.41 2.33
N LEU A 116 6.95 7.18 2.40
CA LEU A 116 5.61 6.86 1.92
C LEU A 116 4.54 7.61 2.71
N ARG A 117 4.67 7.70 4.02
CA ARG A 117 3.79 8.51 4.87
C ARG A 117 3.75 9.96 4.37
N THR A 118 4.92 10.58 4.14
CA THR A 118 5.01 11.96 3.63
C THR A 118 4.28 12.12 2.29
N VAL A 119 4.48 11.18 1.37
CA VAL A 119 3.83 11.21 0.05
C VAL A 119 2.31 11.10 0.17
N LEU A 120 1.81 10.20 1.03
CA LEU A 120 0.38 9.91 1.13
C LEU A 120 -0.42 10.98 1.88
N THR A 121 0.20 11.71 2.82
CA THR A 121 -0.50 12.77 3.56
C THR A 121 -1.04 13.89 2.68
N MET A 122 -0.46 14.10 1.49
CA MET A 122 -0.95 15.10 0.54
C MET A 122 -2.37 14.80 0.02
N PHE A 123 -2.84 13.56 0.12
CA PHE A 123 -4.19 13.17 -0.30
C PHE A 123 -5.27 13.41 0.78
N GLY A 124 -4.93 14.00 1.93
CA GLY A 124 -5.87 14.15 3.04
C GLY A 124 -6.23 12.83 3.72
N THR A 125 -5.37 11.82 3.58
CA THR A 125 -5.56 10.49 4.17
C THR A 125 -5.10 10.45 5.62
N THR A 126 -5.69 9.56 6.40
CA THR A 126 -5.15 9.19 7.71
C THR A 126 -4.19 8.02 7.53
N VAL A 127 -2.90 8.26 7.73
CA VAL A 127 -1.84 7.25 7.52
C VAL A 127 -1.39 6.71 8.89
N GLU A 128 -2.06 5.70 9.36
CA GLU A 128 -1.75 4.93 10.58
C GLU A 128 -2.58 3.64 10.57
N PRO A 129 -2.08 2.56 11.13
CA PRO A 129 -0.75 2.30 11.70
C PRO A 129 0.28 1.85 10.68
N GLN A 130 1.50 1.56 11.16
CA GLN A 130 2.56 0.99 10.32
C GLN A 130 3.25 -0.20 11.00
N LEU A 131 3.74 -1.14 10.19
CA LEU A 131 4.53 -2.28 10.61
C LEU A 131 5.78 -2.42 9.73
N GLY A 132 6.94 -2.49 10.35
CA GLY A 132 8.21 -2.79 9.67
C GLY A 132 8.64 -4.23 9.93
N LEU A 133 8.93 -5.00 8.88
CA LEU A 133 9.39 -6.37 8.93
C LEU A 133 10.88 -6.44 8.55
N ASN A 134 11.65 -7.22 9.29
CA ASN A 134 13.10 -7.38 9.08
C ASN A 134 13.40 -8.65 8.28
N LEU A 135 14.04 -8.49 7.12
CA LEU A 135 14.39 -9.61 6.24
C LEU A 135 15.33 -10.65 6.90
N GLY A 136 16.13 -10.25 7.86
CA GLY A 136 17.06 -11.15 8.54
C GLY A 136 16.45 -11.99 9.64
N THR A 137 15.36 -11.53 10.26
CA THR A 137 14.73 -12.21 11.40
C THR A 137 13.36 -12.78 11.07
N ASP A 138 12.60 -12.08 10.24
CA ASP A 138 11.18 -12.36 10.04
C ASP A 138 10.91 -13.19 8.77
N PHE A 139 11.94 -13.41 7.95
CA PHE A 139 11.84 -14.17 6.70
C PHE A 139 12.80 -15.37 6.69
N ARG A 140 12.38 -16.48 6.05
CA ARG A 140 13.23 -17.63 5.72
C ARG A 140 12.93 -18.08 4.29
N ASP A 141 13.97 -18.30 3.51
CA ASP A 141 13.87 -18.72 2.11
C ASP A 141 12.92 -17.83 1.28
N GLY A 142 12.94 -16.52 1.56
CA GLY A 142 12.12 -15.52 0.89
C GLY A 142 10.64 -15.46 1.33
N ALA A 143 10.25 -16.27 2.30
CA ALA A 143 8.89 -16.28 2.85
C ALA A 143 8.84 -15.67 4.25
N LEU A 144 7.79 -14.93 4.55
CA LEU A 144 7.52 -14.44 5.90
C LEU A 144 7.26 -15.63 6.83
N VAL A 145 7.93 -15.65 7.98
CA VAL A 145 7.70 -16.63 9.05
C VAL A 145 6.76 -15.98 10.07
N PRO A 146 5.48 -16.36 10.10
CA PRO A 146 4.54 -15.77 11.03
C PRO A 146 4.89 -16.15 12.46
N THR A 147 5.24 -15.15 13.27
CA THR A 147 5.31 -15.28 14.73
C THR A 147 4.07 -14.64 15.34
N PRO A 148 3.72 -14.96 16.60
CA PRO A 148 2.59 -14.32 17.27
C PRO A 148 2.68 -12.79 17.25
N GLU A 149 3.87 -12.23 17.37
CA GLU A 149 4.12 -10.78 17.35
C GLU A 149 3.86 -10.17 15.97
N ILE A 150 4.29 -10.86 14.90
CA ILE A 150 4.04 -10.44 13.52
C ILE A 150 2.55 -10.52 13.20
N GLU A 151 1.90 -11.62 13.56
CA GLU A 151 0.45 -11.80 13.35
C GLU A 151 -0.36 -10.73 14.10
N GLU A 152 0.01 -10.40 15.32
CA GLU A 152 -0.61 -9.34 16.11
C GLU A 152 -0.38 -7.97 15.46
N GLY A 153 0.85 -7.68 15.01
CA GLY A 153 1.18 -6.44 14.31
C GLY A 153 0.38 -6.26 13.01
N LEU A 154 0.29 -7.30 12.18
CA LEU A 154 -0.51 -7.28 10.95
C LEU A 154 -2.01 -7.13 11.26
N ARG A 155 -2.50 -7.84 12.27
CA ARG A 155 -3.89 -7.69 12.74
C ARG A 155 -4.17 -6.26 13.19
N ALA A 156 -3.28 -5.66 13.99
CA ALA A 156 -3.42 -4.29 14.46
C ALA A 156 -3.51 -3.28 13.32
N VAL A 157 -2.69 -3.47 12.26
CA VAL A 157 -2.79 -2.65 11.04
C VAL A 157 -4.18 -2.73 10.42
N VAL A 158 -4.72 -3.94 10.25
CA VAL A 158 -6.03 -4.15 9.61
C VAL A 158 -7.19 -3.68 10.49
N GLU A 159 -7.14 -3.95 11.80
CA GLU A 159 -8.19 -3.55 12.75
C GLU A 159 -8.35 -2.02 12.83
N ALA A 160 -7.25 -1.28 12.80
CA ALA A 160 -7.28 0.18 12.85
C ALA A 160 -7.92 0.81 11.59
N LEU A 161 -8.03 0.06 10.49
CA LEU A 161 -8.66 0.53 9.26
C LEU A 161 -10.18 0.35 9.25
N LYS A 162 -10.75 -0.34 10.25
CA LYS A 162 -12.19 -0.61 10.34
C LYS A 162 -13.00 0.54 10.94
N ALA A 163 -12.36 1.46 11.60
CA ALA A 163 -13.03 2.49 12.42
C ALA A 163 -13.54 3.67 11.61
#